data_ad933c8c76d7893520f4ae757f23c6ed
#
_entry.id   ad933c8c76d7893520f4ae757f23c6ed
#
_cell.length_a   1.000
_cell.length_b   1.000
_cell.length_c   1.000
_cell.angle_alpha   90.00
_cell.angle_beta   90.00
_cell.angle_gamma   90.00
#
_symmetry.space_group_name_H-M   'P 1'
#
loop_
_entity.id
_entity.type
_entity.pdbx_description
1 polymer ?
#
loop_
_entity_poly.entity_id
_entity_poly.type
_entity_poly.pdbx_seq_one_letter_code
_entity_poly.pdbx_strand_id
1 'polypeptide(L)'
;MSRDYRKLQVFVLADRLVLETYRVSAGFPIAERYGLQAQIRRAAVSVAANVVEGSARQTTREWLNFLNIASGSATEAYYLAHVVRRLGFVEEREAADLEQGYSQLAASLRAMGRSLREKANNT
;
A
#
# COMPACT_ATOMS: atom_id res chain seq x y z
N MET A 1 10.08 -18.31 2.34
CA MET A 1 9.91 -16.85 2.33
C MET A 1 10.27 -16.30 3.71
N SER A 2 11.03 -15.22 3.75
CA SER A 2 11.46 -14.63 5.01
C SER A 2 10.28 -14.00 5.75
N ARG A 3 10.27 -14.13 7.09
CA ARG A 3 9.34 -13.43 7.95
C ARG A 3 9.88 -12.11 8.49
N ASP A 4 11.12 -11.79 8.17
CA ASP A 4 11.66 -10.46 8.44
C ASP A 4 11.07 -9.50 7.40
N TYR A 5 10.09 -8.69 7.82
CA TYR A 5 9.39 -7.79 6.90
C TYR A 5 10.33 -6.87 6.14
N ARG A 6 11.48 -6.51 6.74
CA ARG A 6 12.45 -5.61 6.11
C ARG A 6 13.05 -6.18 4.83
N LYS A 7 13.01 -7.51 4.67
CA LYS A 7 13.52 -8.20 3.49
C LYS A 7 12.46 -8.44 2.42
N LEU A 8 11.19 -8.13 2.70
CA LEU A 8 10.11 -8.34 1.75
C LEU A 8 10.06 -7.18 0.76
N GLN A 9 10.04 -7.51 -0.53
CA GLN A 9 9.95 -6.49 -1.59
C GLN A 9 8.68 -5.66 -1.45
N VAL A 10 7.57 -6.29 -1.07
CA VAL A 10 6.31 -5.56 -0.88
C VAL A 10 6.43 -4.55 0.26
N PHE A 11 7.18 -4.86 1.32
CA PHE A 11 7.40 -3.90 2.38
C PHE A 11 8.26 -2.74 1.91
N VAL A 12 9.36 -3.02 1.21
CA VAL A 12 10.27 -1.97 0.71
C VAL A 12 9.50 -0.97 -0.15
N LEU A 13 8.66 -1.48 -1.05
CA LEU A 13 7.85 -0.62 -1.91
C LEU A 13 6.79 0.14 -1.09
N ALA A 14 6.09 -0.55 -0.18
CA ALA A 14 5.05 0.07 0.65
C ALA A 14 5.64 1.20 1.50
N ASP A 15 6.80 0.96 2.11
CA ASP A 15 7.47 1.93 2.95
C ASP A 15 7.87 3.18 2.15
N ARG A 16 8.44 2.99 0.97
CA ARG A 16 8.78 4.09 0.08
C ARG A 16 7.54 4.90 -0.30
N LEU A 17 6.45 4.23 -0.59
CA LEU A 17 5.21 4.90 -0.98
C LEU A 17 4.57 5.68 0.17
N VAL A 18 4.74 5.24 1.42
CA VAL A 18 4.30 6.03 2.58
C VAL A 18 4.99 7.38 2.56
N LEU A 19 6.31 7.39 2.44
CA LEU A 19 7.09 8.63 2.47
C LEU A 19 6.75 9.53 1.29
N GLU A 20 6.62 8.96 0.10
CA GLU A 20 6.25 9.72 -1.09
C GLU A 20 4.84 10.29 -0.98
N THR A 21 3.91 9.52 -0.43
CA THR A 21 2.53 9.98 -0.24
C THR A 21 2.48 11.18 0.70
N TYR A 22 3.25 11.16 1.78
CA TYR A 22 3.33 12.30 2.69
C TYR A 22 3.93 13.52 2.00
N ARG A 23 5.00 13.31 1.24
CA ARG A 23 5.66 14.41 0.53
C ARG A 23 4.72 15.04 -0.52
N VAL A 24 4.10 14.22 -1.34
CA VAL A 24 3.23 14.70 -2.42
C VAL A 24 1.97 15.33 -1.85
N SER A 25 1.35 14.70 -0.85
CA SER A 25 0.09 15.18 -0.30
C SER A 25 0.25 16.48 0.49
N ALA A 26 1.46 16.83 0.90
CA ALA A 26 1.71 18.13 1.52
C ALA A 26 1.39 19.29 0.57
N GLY A 27 1.40 19.05 -0.74
CA GLY A 27 1.03 20.04 -1.75
C GLY A 27 -0.45 20.10 -2.08
N PHE A 28 -1.29 19.31 -1.43
CA PHE A 28 -2.73 19.34 -1.66
C PHE A 28 -3.32 20.66 -1.16
N PRO A 29 -4.46 21.11 -1.72
CA PRO A 29 -5.16 22.28 -1.20
C PRO A 29 -5.46 22.14 0.29
N ILE A 30 -5.36 23.26 1.02
CA ILE A 30 -5.62 23.27 2.47
C ILE A 30 -7.01 22.72 2.80
N ALA A 31 -7.98 22.98 1.92
CA ALA A 31 -9.35 22.47 2.09
C ALA A 31 -9.42 20.94 2.17
N GLU A 32 -8.39 20.25 1.68
CA GLU A 32 -8.32 18.77 1.67
C GLU A 32 -7.56 18.18 2.83
N ARG A 33 -7.13 18.99 3.80
CA ARG A 33 -6.35 18.51 4.96
C ARG A 33 -7.07 17.36 5.67
N TYR A 34 -8.36 17.48 5.90
CA TYR A 34 -9.15 16.45 6.58
C TYR A 34 -9.94 15.58 5.59
N GLY A 35 -9.78 15.81 4.30
CA GLY A 35 -10.38 15.04 3.23
C GLY A 35 -9.37 14.11 2.59
N LEU A 36 -9.06 14.35 1.31
CA LEU A 36 -8.17 13.47 0.54
C LEU A 36 -6.78 13.33 1.13
N GLN A 37 -6.22 14.39 1.72
CA GLN A 37 -4.90 14.30 2.34
C GLN A 37 -4.90 13.27 3.48
N ALA A 38 -5.85 13.37 4.40
CA ALA A 38 -5.95 12.43 5.52
C ALA A 38 -6.21 11.01 5.02
N GLN A 39 -7.08 10.88 4.03
CA GLN A 39 -7.51 9.58 3.51
C GLN A 39 -6.38 8.83 2.82
N ILE A 40 -5.63 9.50 1.95
CA ILE A 40 -4.54 8.85 1.21
C ILE A 40 -3.38 8.50 2.14
N ARG A 41 -3.09 9.35 3.14
CA ARG A 41 -2.05 9.06 4.13
C ARG A 41 -2.42 7.86 4.98
N ARG A 42 -3.67 7.76 5.39
CA ARG A 42 -4.16 6.63 6.18
C ARG A 42 -4.08 5.33 5.39
N ALA A 43 -4.50 5.37 4.12
CA ALA A 43 -4.40 4.20 3.25
C ALA A 43 -2.96 3.76 3.06
N ALA A 44 -2.05 4.70 2.82
CA ALA A 44 -0.62 4.40 2.63
C ALA A 44 -0.02 3.71 3.86
N VAL A 45 -0.24 4.27 5.05
CA VAL A 45 0.28 3.70 6.29
C VAL A 45 -0.34 2.31 6.55
N SER A 46 -1.63 2.15 6.24
CA SER A 46 -2.31 0.87 6.41
C SER A 46 -1.67 -0.25 5.61
N VAL A 47 -1.22 0.03 4.38
CA VAL A 47 -0.54 -1.00 3.57
C VAL A 47 0.69 -1.50 4.29
N ALA A 48 1.61 -0.60 4.62
CA ALA A 48 2.89 -0.95 5.24
C ALA A 48 2.69 -1.60 6.60
N ALA A 49 1.82 -1.03 7.43
CA ALA A 49 1.57 -1.53 8.78
C ALA A 49 1.00 -2.96 8.75
N ASN A 50 0.12 -3.28 7.82
CA ASN A 50 -0.44 -4.62 7.72
C ASN A 50 0.57 -5.64 7.20
N VAL A 51 1.48 -5.24 6.33
CA VAL A 51 2.59 -6.10 5.93
C VAL A 51 3.46 -6.45 7.14
N VAL A 52 3.82 -5.44 7.95
CA VAL A 52 4.63 -5.62 9.15
C VAL A 52 3.91 -6.54 10.14
N GLU A 53 2.67 -6.25 10.43
CA GLU A 53 1.87 -7.00 11.40
C GLU A 53 1.68 -8.44 10.97
N GLY A 54 1.38 -8.65 9.69
CA GLY A 54 1.20 -9.99 9.14
C GLY A 54 2.45 -10.85 9.26
N SER A 55 3.62 -10.26 9.01
CA SER A 55 4.89 -11.00 9.09
C SER A 55 5.19 -11.49 10.50
N ALA A 56 4.60 -10.86 11.52
CA ALA A 56 4.78 -11.23 12.93
C ALA A 56 3.81 -12.31 13.41
N ARG A 57 2.84 -12.69 12.58
CA ARG A 57 1.85 -13.70 12.97
C ARG A 57 2.47 -15.08 12.98
N GLN A 58 1.90 -15.98 13.79
CA GLN A 58 2.45 -17.33 13.96
C GLN A 58 2.03 -18.27 12.84
N THR A 59 0.87 -18.03 12.20
CA THR A 59 0.35 -18.94 11.18
C THR A 59 0.29 -18.25 9.82
N THR A 60 0.40 -19.05 8.76
CA THR A 60 0.25 -18.57 7.38
C THR A 60 -1.15 -18.01 7.15
N ARG A 61 -2.17 -18.63 7.75
CA ARG A 61 -3.55 -18.15 7.61
C ARG A 61 -3.71 -16.73 8.16
N GLU A 62 -3.15 -16.46 9.33
CA GLU A 62 -3.19 -15.12 9.91
C GLU A 62 -2.42 -14.12 9.03
N TRP A 63 -1.24 -14.51 8.55
CA TRP A 63 -0.45 -13.69 7.66
C TRP A 63 -1.25 -13.31 6.41
N LEU A 64 -1.94 -14.28 5.81
CA LEU A 64 -2.78 -14.04 4.62
C LEU A 64 -3.89 -13.03 4.91
N ASN A 65 -4.48 -13.07 6.11
CA ASN A 65 -5.51 -12.09 6.47
C ASN A 65 -4.95 -10.66 6.44
N PHE A 66 -3.76 -10.45 7.00
CA PHE A 66 -3.14 -9.13 7.00
C PHE A 66 -2.72 -8.70 5.59
N LEU A 67 -2.26 -9.63 4.77
CA LEU A 67 -1.94 -9.32 3.37
C LEU A 67 -3.19 -8.93 2.58
N ASN A 68 -4.32 -9.54 2.87
CA ASN A 68 -5.58 -9.16 2.24
C ASN A 68 -5.98 -7.73 2.59
N ILE A 69 -5.81 -7.35 3.86
CA ILE A 69 -6.08 -5.97 4.30
C ILE A 69 -5.12 -5.02 3.59
N ALA A 70 -3.83 -5.37 3.55
CA ALA A 70 -2.82 -4.56 2.88
C ALA A 70 -3.15 -4.37 1.40
N SER A 71 -3.56 -5.44 0.72
CA SER A 71 -3.95 -5.40 -0.70
C SER A 71 -5.15 -4.47 -0.93
N GLY A 72 -6.15 -4.53 -0.05
CA GLY A 72 -7.30 -3.63 -0.11
C GLY A 72 -6.90 -2.17 0.09
N SER A 73 -6.02 -1.91 1.05
CA SER A 73 -5.53 -0.56 1.32
C SER A 73 -4.71 -0.02 0.15
N ALA A 74 -3.90 -0.87 -0.50
CA ALA A 74 -3.12 -0.47 -1.68
C ALA A 74 -4.05 -0.12 -2.85
N THR A 75 -5.12 -0.88 -3.03
CA THR A 75 -6.12 -0.61 -4.06
C THR A 75 -6.84 0.70 -3.77
N GLU A 76 -7.17 0.97 -2.52
CA GLU A 76 -7.76 2.24 -2.12
C GLU A 76 -6.81 3.40 -2.40
N ALA A 77 -5.54 3.27 -2.01
CA ALA A 77 -4.53 4.31 -2.26
C ALA A 77 -4.35 4.55 -3.76
N TYR A 78 -4.38 3.50 -4.57
CA TYR A 78 -4.35 3.61 -6.02
C TYR A 78 -5.50 4.48 -6.52
N TYR A 79 -6.72 4.20 -6.07
CA TYR A 79 -7.90 4.96 -6.49
C TYR A 79 -7.79 6.42 -6.04
N LEU A 80 -7.36 6.65 -4.80
CA LEU A 80 -7.23 8.02 -4.29
C LEU A 80 -6.18 8.81 -5.07
N ALA A 81 -5.06 8.19 -5.43
CA ALA A 81 -4.05 8.82 -6.28
C ALA A 81 -4.62 9.16 -7.66
N HIS A 82 -5.45 8.28 -8.20
CA HIS A 82 -6.14 8.50 -9.47
C HIS A 82 -7.07 9.72 -9.39
N VAL A 83 -7.83 9.86 -8.30
CA VAL A 83 -8.71 11.01 -8.08
C VAL A 83 -7.89 12.30 -7.94
N VAL A 84 -6.81 12.26 -7.16
CA VAL A 84 -5.90 13.41 -6.99
C VAL A 84 -5.36 13.89 -8.33
N ARG A 85 -4.96 12.95 -9.18
CA ARG A 85 -4.45 13.28 -10.52
C ARG A 85 -5.52 13.96 -11.36
N ARG A 86 -6.73 13.45 -11.35
CA ARG A 86 -7.84 14.01 -12.14
C ARG A 86 -8.30 15.37 -11.64
N LEU A 87 -8.17 15.62 -10.34
CA LEU A 87 -8.51 16.92 -9.76
C LEU A 87 -7.40 17.95 -9.95
N GLY A 88 -6.20 17.52 -10.32
CA GLY A 88 -5.08 18.42 -10.54
C GLY A 88 -4.54 19.05 -9.26
N PHE A 89 -4.59 18.32 -8.14
CA PHE A 89 -4.14 18.83 -6.84
C PHE A 89 -2.63 18.98 -6.74
N VAL A 90 -1.89 18.24 -7.55
CA VAL A 90 -0.43 18.29 -7.61
C VAL A 90 -0.01 18.14 -9.06
N GLU A 91 1.30 18.27 -9.31
CA GLU A 91 1.86 18.09 -10.64
C GLU A 91 1.49 16.71 -11.20
N GLU A 92 1.13 16.66 -12.48
CA GLU A 92 0.67 15.42 -13.15
C GLU A 92 1.63 14.26 -12.93
N ARG A 93 2.93 14.49 -13.05
CA ARG A 93 3.91 13.43 -12.91
C ARG A 93 3.95 12.85 -11.50
N GLU A 94 3.84 13.71 -10.49
CA GLU A 94 3.84 13.24 -9.10
C GLU A 94 2.63 12.35 -8.81
N ALA A 95 1.46 12.77 -9.28
CA ALA A 95 0.24 11.98 -9.09
C ALA A 95 0.29 10.67 -9.87
N ALA A 96 0.79 10.72 -11.11
CA ALA A 96 0.91 9.53 -11.96
C ALA A 96 1.88 8.51 -11.36
N ASP A 97 2.99 8.97 -10.79
CA ASP A 97 3.98 8.09 -10.15
C ASP A 97 3.39 7.39 -8.92
N LEU A 98 2.61 8.11 -8.11
CA LEU A 98 1.92 7.50 -6.97
C LEU A 98 0.92 6.45 -7.45
N GLU A 99 0.12 6.79 -8.44
CA GLU A 99 -0.89 5.88 -8.99
C GLU A 99 -0.23 4.60 -9.49
N GLN A 100 0.84 4.72 -10.25
CA GLN A 100 1.58 3.57 -10.77
C GLN A 100 2.21 2.74 -9.65
N GLY A 101 2.79 3.40 -8.67
CA GLY A 101 3.41 2.74 -7.52
C GLY A 101 2.41 1.88 -6.75
N TYR A 102 1.23 2.42 -6.49
CA TYR A 102 0.19 1.66 -5.77
C TYR A 102 -0.41 0.54 -6.63
N SER A 103 -0.51 0.73 -7.94
CA SER A 103 -0.93 -0.34 -8.84
C SER A 103 0.04 -1.52 -8.77
N GLN A 104 1.34 -1.22 -8.83
CA GLN A 104 2.38 -2.24 -8.73
C GLN A 104 2.36 -2.92 -7.37
N LEU A 105 2.22 -2.17 -6.29
CA LEU A 105 2.18 -2.71 -4.93
C LEU A 105 0.99 -3.63 -4.74
N ALA A 106 -0.19 -3.23 -5.19
CA ALA A 106 -1.39 -4.06 -5.08
C ALA A 106 -1.20 -5.38 -5.83
N ALA A 107 -0.63 -5.34 -7.05
CA ALA A 107 -0.37 -6.56 -7.83
C ALA A 107 0.63 -7.47 -7.12
N SER A 108 1.69 -6.89 -6.55
CA SER A 108 2.72 -7.66 -5.84
C SER A 108 2.17 -8.31 -4.57
N LEU A 109 1.30 -7.61 -3.85
CA LEU A 109 0.65 -8.16 -2.66
C LEU A 109 -0.27 -9.32 -3.00
N ARG A 110 -1.03 -9.21 -4.09
CA ARG A 110 -1.88 -10.31 -4.55
C ARG A 110 -1.05 -11.52 -4.95
N ALA A 111 0.07 -11.31 -5.66
CA ALA A 111 0.97 -12.38 -6.06
C ALA A 111 1.58 -13.08 -4.83
N MET A 112 2.00 -12.33 -3.84
CA MET A 112 2.53 -12.87 -2.59
C MET A 112 1.47 -13.70 -1.85
N GLY A 113 0.23 -13.20 -1.81
CA GLY A 113 -0.88 -13.92 -1.19
C GLY A 113 -1.16 -15.26 -1.87
N ARG A 114 -1.12 -15.29 -3.21
CA ARG A 114 -1.28 -16.54 -3.96
C ARG A 114 -0.18 -17.53 -3.64
N SER A 115 1.07 -17.06 -3.61
CA SER A 115 2.22 -17.91 -3.29
C SER A 115 2.11 -18.54 -1.90
N LEU A 116 1.70 -17.74 -0.91
CA LEU A 116 1.53 -18.23 0.45
C LEU A 116 0.37 -19.23 0.57
N ARG A 117 -0.73 -18.99 -0.16
CA ARG A 117 -1.86 -19.93 -0.17
C ARG A 117 -1.47 -21.26 -0.76
N GLU A 118 -0.71 -21.27 -1.86
CA GLU A 118 -0.24 -22.51 -2.49
C GLU A 118 0.63 -23.30 -1.53
N LYS A 119 1.55 -22.64 -0.81
CA LYS A 119 2.40 -23.29 0.18
C LYS A 119 1.57 -23.87 1.34
N ALA A 120 0.59 -23.13 1.82
CA ALA A 120 -0.27 -23.59 2.90
C ALA A 120 -1.10 -24.81 2.46
N ASN A 121 -1.56 -24.85 1.21
CA ASN A 121 -2.37 -25.95 0.69
C ASN A 121 -1.53 -27.20 0.42
N ASN A 122 -0.22 -27.07 0.26
CA ASN A 122 0.68 -28.19 -0.05
C ASN A 122 1.30 -28.81 1.21
N THR A 123 0.97 -28.29 2.38
CA THR A 123 1.39 -28.86 3.67
C THR A 123 0.20 -29.45 4.38
#